data_3e699e43b48bb0ab98fc6eb71b971cd1
#
_entry.id   3e699e43b48bb0ab98fc6eb71b971cd1
#
_cell.length_a   1.000
_cell.length_b   1.000
_cell.length_c   1.000
_cell.angle_alpha   90.00
_cell.angle_beta   90.00
_cell.angle_gamma   90.00
#
_symmetry.space_group_name_H-M   'P 1'
#
loop_
_entity.id
_entity.type
_entity.pdbx_description
1 polymer ?
#
loop_
_entity_poly.entity_id
_entity_poly.type
_entity_poly.pdbx_seq_one_letter_code
_entity_poly.pdbx_strand_id
1 'polypeptide(L)'
;EGAGIGGTLSHRISANPFNLIGSLIFLLAILHTFMANKLTAMAHEVHHEHDHRMKEEGKTEDEISHDIPLKAEILHFFGEVEAIFGIWVIALLFVVIGYYDWSTFKNYIVYDRIYIEPLFVVVIMAIASSRPVVKFSEKLLGMFAGLGGGSPAAWWFSILMIAPLLGSFITEPAAITIAALLLANQFYKHKPSSTFAYATIGLLFVNISVGGTITHFAAPPVLMVAAPWDWGMGFMATNYGWKAALGILISNILYFMAFKGQFAQMGQQTEEDDGPKLKPRQMSHEEFDSMWQERDTAIPSWIIVVHLLFLAWTVFNAHYPPLFIG
;
A
#
# COMPACT_ATOMS: atom_id res chain seq x y z
N GLU A 1 41.21 -7.48 -4.08
CA GLU A 1 40.89 -6.11 -3.59
C GLU A 1 41.34 -5.12 -4.67
N GLY A 2 40.40 -4.46 -5.36
CA GLY A 2 40.74 -3.42 -6.35
C GLY A 2 39.92 -3.43 -7.65
N ALA A 3 39.13 -4.44 -7.92
CA ALA A 3 38.23 -4.41 -9.08
C ALA A 3 37.02 -3.55 -8.73
N GLY A 4 36.83 -2.42 -9.44
CA GLY A 4 35.61 -1.63 -9.32
C GLY A 4 34.35 -2.47 -9.58
N ILE A 5 33.15 -1.91 -9.32
CA ILE A 5 31.86 -2.62 -9.43
C ILE A 5 31.75 -3.38 -10.76
N GLY A 6 32.16 -2.78 -11.90
CA GLY A 6 32.15 -3.42 -13.22
C GLY A 6 33.05 -4.66 -13.30
N GLY A 7 34.25 -4.61 -12.71
CA GLY A 7 35.15 -5.75 -12.65
C GLY A 7 34.60 -6.92 -11.81
N THR A 8 33.99 -6.59 -10.67
CA THR A 8 33.34 -7.60 -9.80
C THR A 8 32.16 -8.28 -10.50
N LEU A 9 31.31 -7.49 -11.20
CA LEU A 9 30.19 -8.02 -11.97
C LEU A 9 30.65 -8.90 -13.12
N SER A 10 31.65 -8.45 -13.90
CA SER A 10 32.24 -9.24 -14.98
C SER A 10 32.80 -10.56 -14.49
N HIS A 11 33.53 -10.55 -13.37
CA HIS A 11 34.05 -11.77 -12.76
C HIS A 11 32.92 -12.74 -12.33
N ARG A 12 31.84 -12.23 -11.70
CA ARG A 12 30.67 -13.06 -11.30
C ARG A 12 29.96 -13.68 -12.51
N ILE A 13 29.82 -12.92 -13.60
CA ILE A 13 29.23 -13.43 -14.85
C ILE A 13 30.12 -14.52 -15.48
N SER A 14 31.43 -14.28 -15.50
CA SER A 14 32.39 -15.28 -16.04
C SER A 14 32.44 -16.55 -15.20
N ALA A 15 32.31 -16.42 -13.87
CA ALA A 15 32.30 -17.56 -12.96
C ALA A 15 31.01 -18.40 -13.09
N ASN A 16 29.88 -17.76 -13.30
CA ASN A 16 28.59 -18.42 -13.54
C ASN A 16 27.70 -17.53 -14.43
N PRO A 17 27.54 -17.87 -15.74
CA PRO A 17 26.72 -17.11 -16.68
C PRO A 17 25.24 -16.99 -16.27
N PHE A 18 24.74 -17.91 -15.45
CA PHE A 18 23.38 -17.82 -14.88
C PHE A 18 23.14 -16.52 -14.11
N ASN A 19 24.21 -15.95 -13.47
CA ASN A 19 24.09 -14.66 -12.77
C ASN A 19 23.63 -13.51 -13.69
N LEU A 20 24.07 -13.53 -14.96
CA LEU A 20 23.60 -12.54 -15.94
C LEU A 20 22.13 -12.75 -16.26
N ILE A 21 21.71 -13.99 -16.50
CA ILE A 21 20.32 -14.34 -16.86
C ILE A 21 19.37 -13.96 -15.71
N GLY A 22 19.71 -14.33 -14.49
CA GLY A 22 18.93 -13.97 -13.30
C GLY A 22 18.82 -12.45 -13.12
N SER A 23 19.93 -11.72 -13.31
CA SER A 23 19.93 -10.26 -13.24
C SER A 23 19.08 -9.61 -14.34
N LEU A 24 19.08 -10.17 -15.55
CA LEU A 24 18.23 -9.69 -16.66
C LEU A 24 16.74 -9.95 -16.38
N ILE A 25 16.38 -11.11 -15.84
CA ILE A 25 15.00 -11.39 -15.42
C ILE A 25 14.54 -10.37 -14.38
N PHE A 26 15.36 -10.09 -13.37
CA PHE A 26 15.04 -9.09 -12.36
C PHE A 26 14.92 -7.68 -12.95
N LEU A 27 15.82 -7.29 -13.86
CA LEU A 27 15.74 -6.02 -14.56
C LEU A 27 14.46 -5.91 -15.40
N LEU A 28 14.09 -6.98 -16.10
CA LEU A 28 12.84 -7.01 -16.87
C LEU A 28 11.60 -6.92 -15.98
N ALA A 29 11.62 -7.53 -14.79
CA ALA A 29 10.57 -7.36 -13.79
C ALA A 29 10.43 -5.89 -13.36
N ILE A 30 11.55 -5.21 -13.09
CA ILE A 30 11.55 -3.77 -12.77
C ILE A 30 11.00 -2.95 -13.95
N LEU A 31 11.44 -3.21 -15.18
CA LEU A 31 10.93 -2.50 -16.35
C LEU A 31 9.43 -2.74 -16.54
N HIS A 32 8.95 -3.94 -16.23
CA HIS A 32 7.54 -4.27 -16.27
C HIS A 32 6.72 -3.42 -15.28
N THR A 33 7.23 -3.12 -14.07
CA THR A 33 6.52 -2.26 -13.12
C THR A 33 6.26 -0.85 -13.67
N PHE A 34 7.15 -0.31 -14.48
CA PHE A 34 6.93 0.97 -15.17
C PHE A 34 5.87 0.88 -16.28
N MET A 35 5.60 -0.31 -16.79
CA MET A 35 4.56 -0.55 -17.80
C MET A 35 3.19 -0.86 -17.18
N ALA A 36 3.12 -1.16 -15.89
CA ALA A 36 1.90 -1.57 -15.18
C ALA A 36 0.72 -0.64 -15.46
N ASN A 37 0.89 0.66 -15.24
CA ASN A 37 -0.16 1.66 -15.51
C ASN A 37 -0.68 1.65 -16.96
N LYS A 38 0.20 1.35 -17.91
CA LYS A 38 -0.15 1.28 -19.33
C LYS A 38 -0.99 0.05 -19.64
N LEU A 39 -0.62 -1.09 -19.03
CA LEU A 39 -1.36 -2.35 -19.16
C LEU A 39 -2.75 -2.23 -18.53
N THR A 40 -2.84 -1.63 -17.34
CA THR A 40 -4.12 -1.36 -16.68
C THR A 40 -5.00 -0.42 -17.51
N ALA A 41 -4.42 0.65 -18.09
CA ALA A 41 -5.16 1.54 -18.98
C ALA A 41 -5.70 0.82 -20.22
N MET A 42 -4.89 -0.07 -20.84
CA MET A 42 -5.33 -0.92 -21.96
C MET A 42 -6.41 -1.92 -21.52
N ALA A 43 -6.34 -2.47 -20.31
CA ALA A 43 -7.37 -3.34 -19.77
C ALA A 43 -8.72 -2.61 -19.67
N HIS A 44 -8.71 -1.39 -19.14
CA HIS A 44 -9.91 -0.54 -19.08
C HIS A 44 -10.47 -0.18 -20.44
N GLU A 45 -9.63 0.10 -21.42
CA GLU A 45 -10.06 0.38 -22.79
C GLU A 45 -10.78 -0.84 -23.39
N VAL A 46 -10.18 -2.03 -23.27
CA VAL A 46 -10.79 -3.29 -23.75
C VAL A 46 -12.11 -3.58 -23.02
N HIS A 47 -12.20 -3.32 -21.74
CA HIS A 47 -13.42 -3.50 -20.96
C HIS A 47 -14.52 -2.54 -21.45
N HIS A 48 -14.18 -1.27 -21.62
CA HIS A 48 -15.10 -0.24 -22.10
C HIS A 48 -15.61 -0.53 -23.52
N GLU A 49 -14.76 -0.97 -24.44
CA GLU A 49 -15.16 -1.38 -25.79
C GLU A 49 -16.10 -2.60 -25.75
N HIS A 50 -15.84 -3.54 -24.86
CA HIS A 50 -16.68 -4.71 -24.67
C HIS A 50 -18.08 -4.33 -24.16
N ASP A 51 -18.15 -3.50 -23.11
CA ASP A 51 -19.39 -3.01 -22.53
C ASP A 51 -20.24 -2.23 -23.55
N HIS A 52 -19.57 -1.40 -24.37
CA HIS A 52 -20.23 -0.64 -25.43
C HIS A 52 -20.89 -1.57 -26.46
N ARG A 53 -20.16 -2.59 -26.92
CA ARG A 53 -20.66 -3.60 -27.86
C ARG A 53 -21.84 -4.38 -27.28
N MET A 54 -21.75 -4.78 -26.00
CA MET A 54 -22.82 -5.51 -25.31
C MET A 54 -24.10 -4.67 -25.18
N LYS A 55 -23.96 -3.35 -24.93
CA LYS A 55 -25.08 -2.39 -24.92
C LYS A 55 -25.72 -2.24 -26.29
N GLU A 56 -24.94 -2.20 -27.35
CA GLU A 56 -25.43 -2.15 -28.75
C GLU A 56 -26.17 -3.44 -29.13
N GLU A 57 -25.77 -4.59 -28.58
CA GLU A 57 -26.44 -5.88 -28.73
C GLU A 57 -27.74 -6.00 -27.91
N GLY A 58 -28.08 -4.97 -27.11
CA GLY A 58 -29.31 -4.90 -26.33
C GLY A 58 -29.29 -5.72 -25.05
N LYS A 59 -28.13 -6.07 -24.52
CA LYS A 59 -27.99 -6.77 -23.25
C LYS A 59 -28.27 -5.85 -22.06
N THR A 60 -28.76 -6.44 -20.99
CA THR A 60 -29.05 -5.72 -19.73
C THR A 60 -27.76 -5.38 -18.98
N GLU A 61 -27.81 -4.37 -18.10
CA GLU A 61 -26.63 -3.99 -17.27
C GLU A 61 -26.15 -5.15 -16.38
N ASP A 62 -27.06 -6.01 -15.95
CA ASP A 62 -26.74 -7.18 -15.14
C ASP A 62 -25.97 -8.24 -15.94
N GLU A 63 -26.37 -8.50 -17.19
CA GLU A 63 -25.63 -9.39 -18.10
C GLU A 63 -24.25 -8.84 -18.47
N ILE A 64 -24.11 -7.53 -18.63
CA ILE A 64 -22.84 -6.86 -18.94
C ILE A 64 -21.89 -6.96 -17.75
N SER A 65 -22.39 -6.77 -16.54
CA SER A 65 -21.56 -6.82 -15.31
C SER A 65 -20.97 -8.21 -15.04
N HIS A 66 -21.59 -9.27 -15.59
CA HIS A 66 -21.15 -10.67 -15.41
C HIS A 66 -20.31 -11.20 -16.58
N ASP A 67 -20.25 -10.49 -17.70
CA ASP A 67 -19.49 -10.89 -18.89
C ASP A 67 -18.19 -10.08 -19.03
N ILE A 68 -17.15 -10.56 -18.37
CA ILE A 68 -15.84 -9.90 -18.35
C ILE A 68 -14.95 -10.46 -19.47
N PRO A 69 -14.43 -9.62 -20.38
CA PRO A 69 -13.59 -10.10 -21.47
C PRO A 69 -12.25 -10.61 -20.96
N LEU A 70 -11.93 -11.87 -21.23
CA LEU A 70 -10.68 -12.52 -20.81
C LEU A 70 -9.42 -11.68 -21.13
N LYS A 71 -9.44 -10.96 -22.27
CA LYS A 71 -8.33 -10.08 -22.66
C LYS A 71 -8.13 -8.93 -21.66
N ALA A 72 -9.20 -8.34 -21.15
CA ALA A 72 -9.13 -7.28 -20.14
C ALA A 72 -8.58 -7.84 -18.81
N GLU A 73 -9.06 -9.01 -18.39
CA GLU A 73 -8.57 -9.68 -17.17
C GLU A 73 -7.07 -10.01 -17.25
N ILE A 74 -6.61 -10.55 -18.39
CA ILE A 74 -5.20 -10.85 -18.60
C ILE A 74 -4.36 -9.55 -18.56
N LEU A 75 -4.80 -8.49 -19.23
CA LEU A 75 -4.09 -7.22 -19.20
C LEU A 75 -4.08 -6.60 -17.81
N HIS A 76 -5.19 -6.70 -17.07
CA HIS A 76 -5.29 -6.25 -15.68
C HIS A 76 -4.31 -7.00 -14.80
N PHE A 77 -4.30 -8.35 -14.87
CA PHE A 77 -3.37 -9.18 -14.13
C PHE A 77 -1.90 -8.85 -14.42
N PHE A 78 -1.53 -8.61 -15.68
CA PHE A 78 -0.18 -8.19 -16.06
C PHE A 78 0.12 -6.73 -15.66
N GLY A 79 -0.89 -5.90 -15.43
CA GLY A 79 -0.76 -4.54 -14.93
C GLY A 79 -0.76 -4.42 -13.40
N GLU A 80 -1.00 -5.52 -12.68
CA GLU A 80 -1.06 -5.54 -11.22
C GLU A 80 0.35 -5.61 -10.62
N VAL A 81 0.76 -4.54 -9.93
CA VAL A 81 2.15 -4.37 -9.45
C VAL A 81 2.54 -5.50 -8.52
N GLU A 82 1.62 -5.98 -7.69
CA GLU A 82 1.81 -7.07 -6.75
C GLU A 82 2.07 -8.43 -7.45
N ALA A 83 1.46 -8.63 -8.62
CA ALA A 83 1.60 -9.86 -9.40
C ALA A 83 2.90 -9.91 -10.24
N ILE A 84 3.46 -8.75 -10.62
CA ILE A 84 4.56 -8.67 -11.58
C ILE A 84 5.75 -9.54 -11.19
N PHE A 85 6.25 -9.41 -9.96
CA PHE A 85 7.40 -10.22 -9.53
C PHE A 85 7.07 -11.71 -9.49
N GLY A 86 5.84 -12.08 -9.11
CA GLY A 86 5.35 -13.46 -9.17
C GLY A 86 5.36 -14.02 -10.60
N ILE A 87 4.94 -13.23 -11.59
CA ILE A 87 4.97 -13.60 -13.02
C ILE A 87 6.41 -13.88 -13.47
N TRP A 88 7.36 -13.03 -13.09
CA TRP A 88 8.77 -13.20 -13.44
C TRP A 88 9.45 -14.37 -12.72
N VAL A 89 8.92 -14.84 -11.58
CA VAL A 89 9.35 -16.09 -10.96
C VAL A 89 9.06 -17.29 -11.87
N ILE A 90 7.97 -17.26 -12.64
CA ILE A 90 7.68 -18.30 -13.65
C ILE A 90 8.74 -18.31 -14.75
N ALA A 91 9.18 -17.16 -15.22
CA ALA A 91 10.30 -17.05 -16.16
C ALA A 91 11.60 -17.61 -15.57
N LEU A 92 11.88 -17.28 -14.31
CA LEU A 92 13.02 -17.82 -13.57
C LEU A 92 12.94 -19.34 -13.44
N LEU A 93 11.76 -19.91 -13.15
CA LEU A 93 11.50 -21.35 -13.11
C LEU A 93 11.98 -22.03 -14.39
N PHE A 94 11.52 -21.57 -15.55
CA PHE A 94 11.89 -22.17 -16.84
C PHE A 94 13.39 -22.05 -17.11
N VAL A 95 14.01 -20.93 -16.77
CA VAL A 95 15.45 -20.72 -16.96
C VAL A 95 16.26 -21.62 -16.02
N VAL A 96 15.88 -21.77 -14.75
CA VAL A 96 16.58 -22.67 -13.82
C VAL A 96 16.46 -24.11 -14.24
N ILE A 97 15.27 -24.55 -14.67
CA ILE A 97 15.08 -25.94 -15.15
C ILE A 97 15.89 -26.19 -16.42
N GLY A 98 15.92 -25.22 -17.35
CA GLY A 98 16.64 -25.36 -18.61
C GLY A 98 18.16 -25.30 -18.48
N TYR A 99 18.67 -24.51 -17.53
CA TYR A 99 20.11 -24.33 -17.29
C TYR A 99 20.70 -25.38 -16.33
N TYR A 100 19.93 -25.77 -15.32
CA TYR A 100 20.29 -26.79 -14.34
C TYR A 100 19.33 -27.99 -14.47
N ASP A 101 18.37 -28.09 -13.53
CA ASP A 101 17.36 -29.15 -13.51
C ASP A 101 16.20 -28.80 -12.55
N TRP A 102 15.15 -29.64 -12.57
CA TRP A 102 14.00 -29.51 -11.67
C TRP A 102 14.37 -29.66 -10.19
N SER A 103 15.34 -30.51 -9.86
CA SER A 103 15.76 -30.73 -8.48
C SER A 103 16.40 -29.48 -7.89
N THR A 104 17.24 -28.81 -8.68
CA THR A 104 17.87 -27.54 -8.30
C THR A 104 16.81 -26.46 -8.03
N PHE A 105 15.81 -26.32 -8.91
CA PHE A 105 14.73 -25.37 -8.67
C PHE A 105 13.92 -25.70 -7.41
N LYS A 106 13.55 -26.98 -7.25
CA LYS A 106 12.83 -27.44 -6.06
C LYS A 106 13.61 -27.15 -4.77
N ASN A 107 14.89 -27.50 -4.75
CA ASN A 107 15.74 -27.26 -3.58
C ASN A 107 15.86 -25.76 -3.26
N TYR A 108 16.05 -24.93 -4.29
CA TYR A 108 16.09 -23.49 -4.14
C TYR A 108 14.81 -22.94 -3.50
N ILE A 109 13.63 -23.34 -4.00
CA ILE A 109 12.35 -22.86 -3.47
C ILE A 109 12.07 -23.43 -2.08
N VAL A 110 12.33 -24.71 -1.83
CA VAL A 110 11.90 -25.38 -0.59
C VAL A 110 12.87 -25.16 0.57
N TYR A 111 14.18 -25.15 0.30
CA TYR A 111 15.19 -25.16 1.36
C TYR A 111 16.05 -23.91 1.44
N ASP A 112 16.30 -23.22 0.29
CA ASP A 112 17.20 -22.08 0.26
C ASP A 112 16.44 -20.74 0.50
N ARG A 113 15.10 -20.76 0.51
CA ARG A 113 14.27 -19.56 0.77
C ARG A 113 13.67 -19.60 2.14
N ILE A 114 13.65 -18.44 2.78
CA ILE A 114 13.02 -18.24 4.08
C ILE A 114 11.65 -17.60 3.82
N TYR A 115 10.59 -18.28 4.28
CA TYR A 115 9.20 -17.85 4.09
C TYR A 115 8.57 -17.24 5.35
N ILE A 116 9.31 -17.13 6.45
CA ILE A 116 8.79 -16.62 7.72
C ILE A 116 8.25 -15.22 7.54
N GLU A 117 9.04 -14.32 6.93
CA GLU A 117 8.67 -12.93 6.71
C GLU A 117 7.47 -12.78 5.77
N PRO A 118 7.43 -13.39 4.57
CA PRO A 118 6.25 -13.35 3.70
C PRO A 118 5.00 -13.87 4.37
N LEU A 119 5.07 -14.99 5.09
CA LEU A 119 3.93 -15.55 5.83
C LEU A 119 3.45 -14.62 6.93
N PHE A 120 4.38 -14.04 7.68
CA PHE A 120 4.06 -13.03 8.69
C PHE A 120 3.35 -11.83 8.07
N VAL A 121 3.84 -11.31 6.93
CA VAL A 121 3.21 -10.18 6.24
C VAL A 121 1.79 -10.51 5.81
N VAL A 122 1.54 -11.71 5.27
CA VAL A 122 0.18 -12.14 4.88
C VAL A 122 -0.77 -12.14 6.09
N VAL A 123 -0.33 -12.72 7.22
CA VAL A 123 -1.16 -12.78 8.43
C VAL A 123 -1.41 -11.38 9.02
N ILE A 124 -0.35 -10.57 9.15
CA ILE A 124 -0.49 -9.22 9.72
C ILE A 124 -1.37 -8.33 8.84
N MET A 125 -1.26 -8.42 7.51
CA MET A 125 -2.12 -7.68 6.59
C MET A 125 -3.58 -8.10 6.70
N ALA A 126 -3.87 -9.39 6.81
CA ALA A 126 -5.23 -9.89 6.98
C ALA A 126 -5.88 -9.36 8.26
N ILE A 127 -5.13 -9.35 9.38
CA ILE A 127 -5.64 -8.81 10.65
C ILE A 127 -5.77 -7.28 10.57
N ALA A 128 -4.75 -6.59 10.07
CA ALA A 128 -4.68 -5.13 10.03
C ALA A 128 -5.74 -4.49 9.13
N SER A 129 -6.11 -5.16 8.02
CA SER A 129 -7.17 -4.71 7.10
C SER A 129 -8.59 -5.03 7.60
N SER A 130 -8.70 -5.73 8.74
CA SER A 130 -10.01 -6.06 9.31
C SER A 130 -10.78 -4.81 9.78
N ARG A 131 -12.12 -4.81 9.61
CA ARG A 131 -12.97 -3.68 10.03
C ARG A 131 -12.71 -3.18 11.46
N PRO A 132 -12.53 -4.03 12.49
CA PRO A 132 -12.27 -3.56 13.85
C PRO A 132 -10.99 -2.72 13.96
N VAL A 133 -9.90 -3.11 13.29
CA VAL A 133 -8.63 -2.38 13.30
C VAL A 133 -8.74 -1.07 12.54
N VAL A 134 -9.41 -1.08 11.37
CA VAL A 134 -9.70 0.13 10.59
C VAL A 134 -10.53 1.13 11.39
N LYS A 135 -11.62 0.68 12.03
CA LYS A 135 -12.47 1.55 12.90
C LYS A 135 -11.72 2.08 14.11
N PHE A 136 -10.83 1.30 14.71
CA PHE A 136 -9.95 1.79 15.77
C PHE A 136 -9.05 2.92 15.26
N SER A 137 -8.43 2.76 14.10
CA SER A 137 -7.55 3.75 13.48
C SER A 137 -8.31 5.04 13.14
N GLU A 138 -9.50 4.94 12.55
CA GLU A 138 -10.37 6.09 12.28
C GLU A 138 -10.73 6.85 13.58
N LYS A 139 -11.09 6.12 14.64
CA LYS A 139 -11.40 6.71 15.94
C LYS A 139 -10.20 7.41 16.56
N LEU A 140 -9.03 6.81 16.46
CA LEU A 140 -7.79 7.39 16.96
C LEU A 140 -7.45 8.69 16.23
N LEU A 141 -7.53 8.69 14.89
CA LEU A 141 -7.33 9.88 14.07
C LEU A 141 -8.34 10.99 14.43
N GLY A 142 -9.61 10.62 14.62
CA GLY A 142 -10.66 11.55 15.06
C GLY A 142 -10.42 12.16 16.44
N MET A 143 -9.87 11.36 17.38
CA MET A 143 -9.49 11.90 18.71
C MET A 143 -8.40 12.96 18.59
N PHE A 144 -7.36 12.73 17.79
CA PHE A 144 -6.30 13.73 17.56
C PHE A 144 -6.82 14.97 16.84
N ALA A 145 -7.69 14.82 15.85
CA ALA A 145 -8.34 15.93 15.18
C ALA A 145 -9.22 16.74 16.15
N GLY A 146 -9.89 16.06 17.09
CA GLY A 146 -10.69 16.65 18.15
C GLY A 146 -9.90 17.59 19.07
N LEU A 147 -8.61 17.29 19.33
CA LEU A 147 -7.74 18.19 20.12
C LEU A 147 -7.55 19.56 19.45
N GLY A 148 -7.66 19.63 18.12
CA GLY A 148 -7.65 20.89 17.34
C GLY A 148 -9.05 21.39 16.98
N GLY A 149 -10.09 21.03 17.73
CA GLY A 149 -11.48 21.45 17.51
C GLY A 149 -12.15 20.87 16.29
N GLY A 150 -11.62 19.78 15.70
CA GLY A 150 -12.20 19.15 14.51
C GLY A 150 -12.14 20.00 13.23
N SER A 151 -11.35 21.07 13.23
CA SER A 151 -11.18 21.95 12.07
C SER A 151 -10.54 21.20 10.88
N PRO A 152 -10.71 21.69 9.63
CA PRO A 152 -10.06 21.09 8.45
C PRO A 152 -8.54 20.98 8.61
N ALA A 153 -7.90 21.96 9.25
CA ALA A 153 -6.48 21.95 9.57
C ALA A 153 -6.12 20.85 10.59
N ALA A 154 -6.95 20.66 11.63
CA ALA A 154 -6.75 19.65 12.65
C ALA A 154 -6.89 18.24 12.07
N TRP A 155 -7.87 18.00 11.20
CA TRP A 155 -8.02 16.74 10.48
C TRP A 155 -6.86 16.51 9.53
N TRP A 156 -6.48 17.50 8.74
CA TRP A 156 -5.33 17.40 7.84
C TRP A 156 -4.05 17.00 8.58
N PHE A 157 -3.77 17.70 9.70
CA PHE A 157 -2.58 17.44 10.50
C PHE A 157 -2.64 16.06 11.19
N SER A 158 -3.81 15.70 11.74
CA SER A 158 -4.01 14.37 12.34
C SER A 158 -3.79 13.24 11.34
N ILE A 159 -4.38 13.36 10.15
CA ILE A 159 -4.26 12.31 9.12
C ILE A 159 -2.80 12.19 8.66
N LEU A 160 -2.15 13.31 8.32
CA LEU A 160 -0.78 13.29 7.78
C LEU A 160 0.30 13.01 8.83
N MET A 161 -0.02 13.08 10.12
CA MET A 161 0.90 12.74 11.22
C MET A 161 0.65 11.33 11.75
N ILE A 162 -0.59 11.03 12.11
CA ILE A 162 -0.92 9.82 12.85
C ILE A 162 -1.09 8.61 11.93
N ALA A 163 -1.73 8.75 10.75
CA ALA A 163 -1.91 7.62 9.85
C ALA A 163 -0.56 7.04 9.37
N PRO A 164 0.45 7.84 8.98
CA PRO A 164 1.78 7.31 8.68
C PRO A 164 2.43 6.52 9.82
N LEU A 165 2.33 7.03 11.05
CA LEU A 165 2.89 6.34 12.22
C LEU A 165 2.13 5.05 12.53
N LEU A 166 0.80 5.06 12.39
CA LEU A 166 -0.02 3.84 12.50
C LEU A 166 0.33 2.83 11.40
N GLY A 167 0.72 3.28 10.21
CA GLY A 167 1.16 2.43 9.12
C GLY A 167 2.24 1.44 9.51
N SER A 168 3.08 1.81 10.48
CA SER A 168 4.08 0.90 11.05
C SER A 168 3.50 -0.30 11.79
N PHE A 169 2.24 -0.24 12.20
CA PHE A 169 1.56 -1.31 12.94
C PHE A 169 0.47 -2.01 12.14
N ILE A 170 -0.22 -1.25 11.27
CA ILE A 170 -1.33 -1.76 10.44
C ILE A 170 -0.94 -1.95 8.97
N THR A 171 0.32 -1.79 8.63
CA THR A 171 0.91 -1.81 7.28
C THR A 171 0.64 -0.55 6.43
N GLU A 172 1.54 -0.27 5.47
CA GLU A 172 1.42 0.90 4.57
C GLU A 172 0.12 0.90 3.75
N PRO A 173 -0.31 -0.21 3.10
CA PRO A 173 -1.54 -0.21 2.29
C PRO A 173 -2.79 0.08 3.11
N ALA A 174 -2.90 -0.43 4.34
CA ALA A 174 -4.03 -0.14 5.21
C ALA A 174 -4.02 1.34 5.66
N ALA A 175 -2.86 1.86 6.04
CA ALA A 175 -2.73 3.24 6.48
C ALA A 175 -3.05 4.25 5.37
N ILE A 176 -2.57 4.02 4.14
CA ILE A 176 -2.83 4.94 3.02
C ILE A 176 -4.31 4.92 2.63
N THR A 177 -4.96 3.77 2.66
CA THR A 177 -6.40 3.64 2.38
C THR A 177 -7.23 4.43 3.38
N ILE A 178 -6.98 4.25 4.69
CA ILE A 178 -7.68 5.00 5.75
C ILE A 178 -7.42 6.50 5.60
N ALA A 179 -6.16 6.88 5.40
CA ALA A 179 -5.78 8.29 5.25
C ALA A 179 -6.44 8.94 4.03
N ALA A 180 -6.46 8.27 2.88
CA ALA A 180 -7.08 8.76 1.66
C ALA A 180 -8.59 8.97 1.83
N LEU A 181 -9.27 7.99 2.43
CA LEU A 181 -10.71 8.08 2.71
C LEU A 181 -11.04 9.22 3.68
N LEU A 182 -10.25 9.37 4.76
CA LEU A 182 -10.47 10.46 5.71
C LEU A 182 -10.12 11.82 5.11
N LEU A 183 -9.07 11.93 4.28
CA LEU A 183 -8.78 13.16 3.55
C LEU A 183 -9.93 13.53 2.61
N ALA A 184 -10.50 12.57 1.88
CA ALA A 184 -11.64 12.82 1.02
C ALA A 184 -12.82 13.44 1.80
N ASN A 185 -13.13 12.85 2.96
CA ASN A 185 -14.29 13.25 3.76
C ASN A 185 -14.08 14.44 4.69
N GLN A 186 -12.84 14.69 5.15
CA GLN A 186 -12.59 15.70 6.17
C GLN A 186 -11.80 16.90 5.66
N PHE A 187 -11.13 16.78 4.50
CA PHE A 187 -10.31 17.83 3.94
C PHE A 187 -10.74 18.22 2.52
N TYR A 188 -10.85 17.28 1.58
CA TYR A 188 -11.18 17.60 0.18
C TYR A 188 -12.60 18.11 -0.02
N LYS A 189 -13.54 17.80 0.89
CA LYS A 189 -14.89 18.39 0.88
C LYS A 189 -14.86 19.93 0.97
N HIS A 190 -13.81 20.50 1.55
CA HIS A 190 -13.64 21.96 1.66
C HIS A 190 -13.00 22.58 0.40
N LYS A 191 -12.87 21.85 -0.70
CA LYS A 191 -12.41 22.31 -2.02
C LYS A 191 -11.07 23.09 -1.96
N PRO A 192 -9.97 22.48 -1.46
CA PRO A 192 -8.66 23.11 -1.50
C PRO A 192 -8.27 23.46 -2.93
N SER A 193 -7.38 24.43 -3.13
CA SER A 193 -6.82 24.70 -4.45
C SER A 193 -6.15 23.43 -5.01
N SER A 194 -6.11 23.30 -6.34
CA SER A 194 -5.48 22.13 -6.98
C SER A 194 -4.03 21.96 -6.52
N THR A 195 -3.27 23.05 -6.37
CA THR A 195 -1.90 22.99 -5.87
C THR A 195 -1.82 22.41 -4.46
N PHE A 196 -2.69 22.83 -3.56
CA PHE A 196 -2.71 22.32 -2.18
C PHE A 196 -3.23 20.88 -2.11
N ALA A 197 -4.21 20.54 -2.93
CA ALA A 197 -4.73 19.18 -3.04
C ALA A 197 -3.63 18.19 -3.46
N TYR A 198 -2.91 18.46 -4.55
CA TYR A 198 -1.80 17.63 -5.01
C TYR A 198 -0.60 17.62 -4.04
N ALA A 199 -0.28 18.76 -3.43
CA ALA A 199 0.75 18.84 -2.41
C ALA A 199 0.41 17.97 -1.19
N THR A 200 -0.86 17.93 -0.77
CA THR A 200 -1.34 17.07 0.32
C THR A 200 -1.21 15.58 -0.02
N ILE A 201 -1.60 15.17 -1.24
CA ILE A 201 -1.43 13.77 -1.68
C ILE A 201 0.05 13.41 -1.74
N GLY A 202 0.89 14.25 -2.34
CA GLY A 202 2.33 14.01 -2.41
C GLY A 202 2.95 13.87 -1.02
N LEU A 203 2.58 14.74 -0.08
CA LEU A 203 3.02 14.67 1.31
C LEU A 203 2.53 13.40 2.02
N LEU A 204 1.28 12.97 1.76
CA LEU A 204 0.75 11.72 2.30
C LEU A 204 1.61 10.53 1.87
N PHE A 205 1.90 10.39 0.59
CA PHE A 205 2.73 9.29 0.07
C PHE A 205 4.11 9.26 0.74
N VAL A 206 4.78 10.42 0.82
CA VAL A 206 6.10 10.52 1.47
C VAL A 206 5.99 10.14 2.95
N ASN A 207 5.02 10.70 3.66
CA ASN A 207 4.87 10.46 5.10
C ASN A 207 4.53 8.99 5.40
N ILE A 208 3.67 8.34 4.61
CA ILE A 208 3.33 6.92 4.78
C ILE A 208 4.58 6.05 4.59
N SER A 209 5.35 6.27 3.53
CA SER A 209 6.57 5.49 3.27
C SER A 209 7.63 5.71 4.36
N VAL A 210 7.78 6.95 4.85
CA VAL A 210 8.70 7.25 5.95
C VAL A 210 8.18 6.69 7.27
N GLY A 211 6.87 6.81 7.53
CA GLY A 211 6.21 6.30 8.74
C GLY A 211 6.35 4.80 8.91
N GLY A 212 6.32 4.03 7.82
CA GLY A 212 6.50 2.57 7.83
C GLY A 212 7.84 2.07 8.38
N THR A 213 8.80 2.95 8.65
CA THR A 213 10.15 2.58 9.14
C THR A 213 10.25 2.41 10.68
N ILE A 214 9.17 2.61 11.43
CA ILE A 214 9.19 2.40 12.90
C ILE A 214 9.30 0.92 13.25
N THR A 215 8.71 0.05 12.43
CA THR A 215 8.83 -1.40 12.58
C THR A 215 9.57 -2.02 11.39
N HIS A 216 10.07 -3.23 11.56
CA HIS A 216 10.82 -3.93 10.50
C HIS A 216 9.92 -4.59 9.45
N PHE A 217 8.61 -4.67 9.66
CA PHE A 217 7.67 -5.45 8.84
C PHE A 217 6.61 -4.60 8.12
N ALA A 218 6.45 -3.33 8.46
CA ALA A 218 5.33 -2.53 7.97
C ALA A 218 5.37 -2.26 6.46
N ALA A 219 6.57 -2.15 5.92
CA ALA A 219 6.82 -1.89 4.52
C ALA A 219 7.72 -2.97 3.90
N PRO A 220 7.36 -3.57 2.75
CA PRO A 220 8.17 -4.59 2.11
C PRO A 220 9.64 -4.20 1.89
N PRO A 221 9.98 -2.96 1.45
CA PRO A 221 11.37 -2.55 1.32
C PRO A 221 12.15 -2.56 2.64
N VAL A 222 11.49 -2.18 3.74
CA VAL A 222 12.11 -2.20 5.07
C VAL A 222 12.38 -3.63 5.51
N LEU A 223 11.43 -4.54 5.31
CA LEU A 223 11.56 -5.95 5.64
C LEU A 223 12.74 -6.59 4.90
N MET A 224 12.88 -6.31 3.60
CA MET A 224 13.98 -6.83 2.77
C MET A 224 15.37 -6.40 3.26
N VAL A 225 15.48 -5.22 3.85
CA VAL A 225 16.75 -4.70 4.39
C VAL A 225 16.95 -5.17 5.84
N ALA A 226 15.91 -5.18 6.64
CA ALA A 226 15.96 -5.50 8.06
C ALA A 226 16.31 -6.99 8.32
N ALA A 227 15.72 -7.90 7.53
CA ALA A 227 15.89 -9.33 7.72
C ALA A 227 17.35 -9.81 7.59
N PRO A 228 18.13 -9.46 6.54
CA PRO A 228 19.53 -9.89 6.43
C PRO A 228 20.46 -9.38 7.53
N TRP A 229 20.07 -8.29 8.22
CA TRP A 229 20.88 -7.64 9.24
C TRP A 229 20.32 -7.81 10.65
N ASP A 230 19.31 -8.65 10.79
CA ASP A 230 18.62 -8.94 12.07
C ASP A 230 18.14 -7.68 12.81
N TRP A 231 17.59 -6.71 12.05
CA TRP A 231 17.03 -5.49 12.60
C TRP A 231 15.62 -5.73 13.13
N GLY A 232 15.51 -6.04 14.39
CA GLY A 232 14.21 -6.21 15.05
C GLY A 232 13.49 -4.88 15.32
N MET A 233 12.27 -4.97 15.84
CA MET A 233 11.41 -3.82 16.15
C MET A 233 12.09 -2.78 17.05
N GLY A 234 12.79 -3.21 18.10
CA GLY A 234 13.49 -2.31 19.01
C GLY A 234 14.59 -1.52 18.31
N PHE A 235 15.36 -2.18 17.45
CA PHE A 235 16.40 -1.52 16.64
C PHE A 235 15.78 -0.48 15.69
N MET A 236 14.72 -0.83 14.96
CA MET A 236 14.04 0.07 14.04
C MET A 236 13.47 1.28 14.76
N ALA A 237 12.73 1.09 15.85
CA ALA A 237 12.15 2.17 16.61
C ALA A 237 13.20 3.16 17.15
N THR A 238 14.30 2.65 17.72
CA THR A 238 15.35 3.48 18.32
C THR A 238 16.30 4.14 17.33
N ASN A 239 16.52 3.54 16.16
CA ASN A 239 17.48 4.08 15.18
C ASN A 239 16.79 4.88 14.07
N TYR A 240 15.58 4.52 13.66
CA TYR A 240 14.86 5.13 12.54
C TYR A 240 13.51 5.74 12.93
N GLY A 241 12.74 5.08 13.79
CA GLY A 241 11.36 5.44 14.10
C GLY A 241 11.16 6.87 14.61
N TRP A 242 11.94 7.31 15.58
CA TRP A 242 11.85 8.67 16.10
C TRP A 242 12.27 9.72 15.05
N LYS A 243 13.25 9.38 14.18
CA LYS A 243 13.68 10.26 13.08
C LYS A 243 12.59 10.39 12.04
N ALA A 244 11.92 9.29 11.72
CA ALA A 244 10.75 9.26 10.85
C ALA A 244 9.64 10.15 11.41
N ALA A 245 9.28 9.98 12.68
CA ALA A 245 8.27 10.79 13.34
C ALA A 245 8.62 12.29 13.33
N LEU A 246 9.88 12.62 13.61
CA LEU A 246 10.36 14.01 13.55
C LEU A 246 10.34 14.57 12.12
N GLY A 247 10.77 13.78 11.13
CA GLY A 247 10.73 14.17 9.72
C GLY A 247 9.31 14.44 9.24
N ILE A 248 8.36 13.56 9.58
CA ILE A 248 6.92 13.74 9.29
C ILE A 248 6.38 15.00 9.96
N LEU A 249 6.74 15.24 11.23
CA LEU A 249 6.32 16.44 11.94
C LEU A 249 6.83 17.72 11.27
N ILE A 250 8.12 17.75 10.94
CA ILE A 250 8.75 18.90 10.28
C ILE A 250 8.11 19.14 8.91
N SER A 251 7.94 18.11 8.09
CA SER A 251 7.31 18.25 6.77
C SER A 251 5.88 18.76 6.87
N ASN A 252 5.09 18.24 7.81
CA ASN A 252 3.74 18.72 8.04
C ASN A 252 3.70 20.19 8.48
N ILE A 253 4.60 20.62 9.37
CA ILE A 253 4.71 22.02 9.79
C ILE A 253 5.09 22.91 8.61
N LEU A 254 6.06 22.53 7.79
CA LEU A 254 6.47 23.30 6.62
C LEU A 254 5.32 23.48 5.62
N TYR A 255 4.59 22.41 5.32
CA TYR A 255 3.43 22.47 4.43
C TYR A 255 2.28 23.28 5.06
N PHE A 256 2.02 23.11 6.35
CA PHE A 256 1.04 23.93 7.06
C PHE A 256 1.37 25.43 6.98
N MET A 257 2.65 25.79 7.18
CA MET A 257 3.09 27.19 7.06
C MET A 257 2.96 27.71 5.63
N ALA A 258 3.28 26.90 4.63
CA ALA A 258 3.16 27.27 3.22
C ALA A 258 1.70 27.51 2.80
N PHE A 259 0.76 26.73 3.33
CA PHE A 259 -0.66 26.76 2.94
C PHE A 259 -1.60 27.35 4.01
N LYS A 260 -1.06 27.99 5.07
CA LYS A 260 -1.85 28.54 6.19
C LYS A 260 -3.00 29.45 5.76
N GLY A 261 -2.83 30.22 4.68
CA GLY A 261 -3.87 31.10 4.14
C GLY A 261 -5.07 30.33 3.60
N GLN A 262 -4.86 29.15 3.01
CA GLN A 262 -5.95 28.32 2.52
C GLN A 262 -6.72 27.63 3.66
N PHE A 263 -6.03 27.22 4.72
CA PHE A 263 -6.71 26.69 5.92
C PHE A 263 -7.63 27.74 6.57
N ALA A 264 -7.22 29.01 6.59
CA ALA A 264 -8.06 30.09 7.11
C ALA A 264 -9.34 30.31 6.26
N GLN A 265 -9.22 30.19 4.94
CA GLN A 265 -10.38 30.28 4.03
C GLN A 265 -11.33 29.07 4.19
N MET A 266 -10.80 27.86 4.33
CA MET A 266 -11.58 26.65 4.56
C MET A 266 -12.37 26.70 5.87
N GLY A 267 -11.81 27.29 6.92
CA GLY A 267 -12.50 27.46 8.21
C GLY A 267 -13.72 28.36 8.13
N GLN A 268 -13.76 29.30 7.18
CA GLN A 268 -14.89 30.24 6.98
C GLN A 268 -16.00 29.65 6.11
N GLN A 269 -15.69 28.65 5.24
CA GLN A 269 -16.66 28.02 4.33
C GLN A 269 -17.49 26.91 4.99
N THR A 270 -17.23 26.58 6.25
CA THR A 270 -17.86 25.44 6.94
C THR A 270 -19.37 25.62 7.17
N GLU A 271 -19.95 26.79 6.87
CA GLU A 271 -21.36 27.08 7.14
C GLU A 271 -22.30 27.02 5.92
N GLU A 272 -21.85 26.86 4.68
CA GLU A 272 -22.76 27.13 3.56
C GLU A 272 -22.75 26.21 2.33
N ASP A 273 -22.01 25.09 2.21
CA ASP A 273 -22.03 24.38 0.92
C ASP A 273 -21.96 22.86 0.96
N ASP A 274 -23.04 22.23 0.51
CA ASP A 274 -23.17 20.85 0.07
C ASP A 274 -22.52 20.68 -1.34
N GLY A 275 -21.20 20.89 -1.41
CA GLY A 275 -20.45 20.92 -2.64
C GLY A 275 -20.26 19.55 -3.29
N PRO A 276 -19.99 19.47 -4.63
CA PRO A 276 -19.87 18.22 -5.34
C PRO A 276 -18.74 17.37 -4.76
N LYS A 277 -19.10 16.17 -4.29
CA LYS A 277 -18.16 15.14 -3.85
C LYS A 277 -17.18 14.85 -4.98
N LEU A 278 -15.87 14.91 -4.71
CA LEU A 278 -14.85 14.44 -5.65
C LEU A 278 -15.13 12.96 -5.94
N LYS A 279 -15.61 12.66 -7.14
CA LYS A 279 -15.84 11.28 -7.57
C LYS A 279 -14.48 10.60 -7.77
N PRO A 280 -14.18 9.50 -7.08
CA PRO A 280 -13.13 8.60 -7.53
C PRO A 280 -13.49 8.15 -8.96
N ARG A 281 -12.57 8.26 -9.89
CA ARG A 281 -12.82 8.13 -11.33
C ARG A 281 -13.28 6.74 -11.79
N GLN A 282 -13.42 5.77 -10.88
CA GLN A 282 -13.65 4.35 -11.21
C GLN A 282 -14.59 3.57 -10.29
N MET A 283 -15.15 4.16 -9.24
CA MET A 283 -16.21 3.53 -8.46
C MET A 283 -17.54 4.18 -8.78
N SER A 284 -18.59 3.36 -8.99
CA SER A 284 -19.96 3.88 -9.08
C SER A 284 -20.33 4.55 -7.74
N HIS A 285 -21.20 5.57 -7.80
CA HIS A 285 -21.65 6.29 -6.58
C HIS A 285 -22.29 5.32 -5.58
N GLU A 286 -22.95 4.29 -6.06
CA GLU A 286 -23.60 3.27 -5.25
C GLU A 286 -22.62 2.31 -4.57
N GLU A 287 -21.54 1.89 -5.26
CA GLU A 287 -20.49 1.07 -4.66
C GLU A 287 -19.70 1.85 -3.59
N PHE A 288 -19.42 3.12 -3.83
CA PHE A 288 -18.73 3.95 -2.85
C PHE A 288 -19.61 4.22 -1.63
N ASP A 289 -20.90 4.53 -1.82
CA ASP A 289 -21.85 4.76 -0.74
C ASP A 289 -22.18 3.46 0.02
N SER A 290 -22.25 2.30 -0.65
CA SER A 290 -22.44 1.02 0.01
C SER A 290 -21.25 0.61 0.88
N MET A 291 -20.02 0.81 0.42
CA MET A 291 -18.82 0.62 1.22
C MET A 291 -18.78 1.53 2.46
N TRP A 292 -19.33 2.75 2.38
CA TRP A 292 -19.44 3.64 3.52
C TRP A 292 -20.54 3.25 4.48
N GLN A 293 -21.72 2.91 3.98
CA GLN A 293 -22.86 2.47 4.81
C GLN A 293 -22.54 1.18 5.58
N GLU A 294 -21.87 0.22 4.94
CA GLU A 294 -21.36 -0.97 5.64
C GLU A 294 -20.30 -0.63 6.70
N ARG A 295 -19.53 0.44 6.51
CA ARG A 295 -18.51 0.91 7.48
C ARG A 295 -19.11 1.65 8.67
N ASP A 296 -20.30 2.19 8.56
CA ASP A 296 -20.96 2.97 9.62
C ASP A 296 -21.62 2.13 10.72
N THR A 297 -21.80 0.82 10.51
CA THR A 297 -22.33 -0.04 11.57
C THR A 297 -21.34 -0.09 12.76
N ALA A 298 -21.85 0.18 13.96
CA ALA A 298 -21.06 0.20 15.17
C ALA A 298 -20.48 -1.20 15.47
N ILE A 299 -19.18 -1.27 15.66
CA ILE A 299 -18.49 -2.49 16.08
C ILE A 299 -18.37 -2.48 17.60
N PRO A 300 -18.82 -3.54 18.31
CA PRO A 300 -18.66 -3.64 19.75
C PRO A 300 -17.17 -3.49 20.15
N SER A 301 -16.90 -2.70 21.18
CA SER A 301 -15.52 -2.38 21.58
C SER A 301 -14.70 -3.62 21.97
N TRP A 302 -15.33 -4.67 22.48
CA TRP A 302 -14.63 -5.91 22.82
C TRP A 302 -14.07 -6.62 21.56
N ILE A 303 -14.77 -6.55 20.41
CA ILE A 303 -14.30 -7.11 19.14
C ILE A 303 -13.04 -6.36 18.68
N ILE A 304 -13.03 -5.03 18.81
CA ILE A 304 -11.84 -4.21 18.50
C ILE A 304 -10.67 -4.62 19.39
N VAL A 305 -10.91 -4.76 20.69
CA VAL A 305 -9.86 -5.18 21.64
C VAL A 305 -9.29 -6.55 21.29
N VAL A 306 -10.15 -7.51 20.96
CA VAL A 306 -9.73 -8.86 20.57
C VAL A 306 -8.84 -8.81 19.29
N HIS A 307 -9.22 -8.05 18.28
CA HIS A 307 -8.40 -7.92 17.05
C HIS A 307 -7.06 -7.22 17.31
N LEU A 308 -7.04 -6.20 18.17
CA LEU A 308 -5.79 -5.55 18.59
C LEU A 308 -4.89 -6.49 19.41
N LEU A 309 -5.46 -7.37 20.22
CA LEU A 309 -4.70 -8.39 20.93
C LEU A 309 -4.11 -9.44 19.98
N PHE A 310 -4.87 -9.87 18.95
CA PHE A 310 -4.34 -10.74 17.92
C PHE A 310 -3.25 -10.06 17.09
N LEU A 311 -3.44 -8.78 16.75
CA LEU A 311 -2.42 -7.99 16.08
C LEU A 311 -1.13 -7.94 16.92
N ALA A 312 -1.24 -7.60 18.19
CA ALA A 312 -0.11 -7.57 19.10
C ALA A 312 0.55 -8.94 19.25
N TRP A 313 -0.24 -10.01 19.42
CA TRP A 313 0.26 -11.38 19.49
C TRP A 313 1.07 -11.76 18.25
N THR A 314 0.55 -11.48 17.07
CA THR A 314 1.23 -11.73 15.78
C THR A 314 2.56 -10.97 15.72
N VAL A 315 2.56 -9.70 16.10
CA VAL A 315 3.76 -8.85 16.09
C VAL A 315 4.83 -9.36 17.06
N PHE A 316 4.46 -9.72 18.29
CA PHE A 316 5.41 -10.24 19.28
C PHE A 316 5.97 -11.62 18.90
N ASN A 317 5.24 -12.40 18.12
CA ASN A 317 5.63 -13.74 17.68
C ASN A 317 6.08 -13.79 16.22
N ALA A 318 6.46 -12.67 15.61
CA ALA A 318 6.83 -12.56 14.19
C ALA A 318 7.87 -13.57 13.71
N HIS A 319 8.78 -14.03 14.61
CA HIS A 319 9.82 -15.01 14.27
C HIS A 319 9.40 -16.46 14.50
N TYR A 320 8.19 -16.71 14.99
CA TYR A 320 7.68 -18.05 15.34
C TYR A 320 6.42 -18.41 14.52
N PRO A 321 6.57 -18.93 13.28
CA PRO A 321 5.43 -19.22 12.40
C PRO A 321 4.30 -20.01 13.04
N PRO A 322 4.56 -21.09 13.84
CA PRO A 322 3.47 -21.81 14.51
C PRO A 322 2.63 -20.99 15.48
N LEU A 323 3.16 -19.86 15.99
CA LEU A 323 2.46 -19.01 16.96
C LEU A 323 1.67 -17.88 16.32
N PHE A 324 2.01 -17.47 15.10
CA PHE A 324 1.26 -16.42 14.41
C PHE A 324 0.36 -16.92 13.28
N ILE A 325 0.54 -18.18 12.81
CA ILE A 325 -0.33 -18.80 11.80
C ILE A 325 -1.48 -19.55 12.48
N GLY A 326 -1.22 -20.23 13.58
CA GLY A 326 -2.16 -21.12 14.23
C GLY A 326 -2.87 -20.58 15.40
#